data_982689c43c5cf5a651af65a392f3f55b
#
_entry.id   982689c43c5cf5a651af65a392f3f55b
#
_cell.length_a   1.000
_cell.length_b   1.000
_cell.length_c   1.000
_cell.angle_alpha   90.00
_cell.angle_beta   90.00
_cell.angle_gamma   90.00
#
_symmetry.space_group_name_H-M   'P 1'
#
loop_
_entity.id
_entity.type
_entity.pdbx_description
1 polymer ?
#
loop_
_entity_poly.entity_id
_entity_poly.type
_entity_poly.pdbx_seq_one_letter_code
_entity_poly.pdbx_strand_id
1 'polypeptide(L)'
;VFILQSHTAPINQWIMEQLLMVDAAKRASARTITVVQPFYGYARQDKKHRGREPISARLMSDLFTAAGADRLMSVDLHAAQTQGFFDGPVDHLWAMPILTDYVRSRVDTSNVTVVSPDAGRIRVAEQWAAKLGGGPLAFVHKTRDVTRPNQAVANRVVGDVEGRDCVLVDDLIDTGGTIAEAVRAVSYAQRRALETQAPRGWGGGG
;
A
#
# COMPACT_ATOMS: atom_id res chain seq x y z
N VAL A 1 8.55 25.42 -12.01
CA VAL A 1 9.50 24.90 -11.01
C VAL A 1 8.94 23.61 -10.46
N PHE A 2 9.79 22.58 -10.29
CA PHE A 2 9.45 21.35 -9.59
C PHE A 2 10.18 21.35 -8.25
N ILE A 3 9.44 21.12 -7.16
CA ILE A 3 9.97 21.07 -5.79
C ILE A 3 9.74 19.67 -5.27
N LEU A 4 10.80 18.87 -5.23
CA LEU A 4 10.76 17.47 -4.80
C LEU A 4 11.23 17.37 -3.36
N GLN A 5 10.42 16.72 -2.51
CA GLN A 5 10.75 16.38 -1.14
C GLN A 5 10.16 15.03 -0.74
N SER A 6 10.97 14.23 -0.08
CA SER A 6 10.54 12.95 0.47
C SER A 6 9.97 13.15 1.87
N HIS A 7 8.70 12.80 2.08
CA HIS A 7 8.02 12.92 3.39
C HIS A 7 8.31 11.71 4.28
N THR A 8 9.58 11.39 4.49
CA THR A 8 10.02 10.34 5.43
C THR A 8 10.04 10.88 6.88
N ALA A 9 10.48 10.08 7.84
CA ALA A 9 10.71 10.56 9.20
C ALA A 9 11.97 11.44 9.29
N PRO A 10 11.94 12.55 10.00
CA PRO A 10 10.82 13.20 10.70
C PRO A 10 9.90 13.99 9.76
N ILE A 11 8.71 13.50 9.53
CA ILE A 11 7.80 13.96 8.47
C ILE A 11 7.47 15.45 8.50
N ASN A 12 7.22 16.00 9.68
CA ASN A 12 6.83 17.43 9.82
C ASN A 12 7.95 18.39 9.40
N GLN A 13 9.19 18.00 9.59
CA GLN A 13 10.35 18.80 9.18
C GLN A 13 10.40 18.92 7.65
N TRP A 14 10.27 17.80 6.95
CA TRP A 14 10.34 17.75 5.49
C TRP A 14 9.13 18.43 4.83
N ILE A 15 7.95 18.31 5.42
CA ILE A 15 6.77 19.05 4.97
C ILE A 15 6.99 20.55 5.11
N MET A 16 7.46 21.02 6.26
CA MET A 16 7.72 22.43 6.47
C MET A 16 8.80 22.96 5.54
N GLU A 17 9.87 22.20 5.33
CA GLU A 17 10.92 22.57 4.38
C GLU A 17 10.37 22.74 2.95
N GLN A 18 9.54 21.79 2.51
CA GLN A 18 8.92 21.87 1.19
C GLN A 18 7.97 23.09 1.06
N LEU A 19 7.18 23.38 2.10
CA LEU A 19 6.33 24.57 2.12
C LEU A 19 7.15 25.87 2.02
N LEU A 20 8.28 25.97 2.72
CA LEU A 20 9.19 27.12 2.63
C LEU A 20 9.78 27.24 1.22
N MET A 21 10.15 26.15 0.57
CA MET A 21 10.64 26.17 -0.82
C MET A 21 9.55 26.65 -1.78
N VAL A 22 8.28 26.24 -1.58
CA VAL A 22 7.13 26.69 -2.38
C VAL A 22 6.92 28.18 -2.22
N ASP A 23 6.90 28.70 -0.99
CA ASP A 23 6.75 30.13 -0.73
C ASP A 23 7.91 30.95 -1.35
N ALA A 24 9.13 30.46 -1.23
CA ALA A 24 10.30 31.09 -1.85
C ALA A 24 10.18 31.15 -3.38
N ALA A 25 9.76 30.06 -4.03
CA ALA A 25 9.55 30.01 -5.48
C ALA A 25 8.43 30.97 -5.92
N LYS A 26 7.33 31.06 -5.17
CA LYS A 26 6.24 32.01 -5.40
C LYS A 26 6.73 33.43 -5.33
N ARG A 27 7.50 33.78 -4.30
CA ARG A 27 8.08 35.14 -4.13
C ARG A 27 9.12 35.46 -5.20
N ALA A 28 9.80 34.48 -5.74
CA ALA A 28 10.71 34.58 -6.88
C ALA A 28 9.99 34.65 -8.23
N SER A 29 8.66 34.81 -8.25
CA SER A 29 7.84 34.94 -9.46
C SER A 29 7.88 33.68 -10.37
N ALA A 30 7.98 32.49 -9.80
CA ALA A 30 7.85 31.26 -10.57
C ALA A 30 6.46 31.22 -11.23
N ARG A 31 6.43 30.95 -12.55
CA ARG A 31 5.19 30.93 -13.31
C ARG A 31 4.27 29.75 -12.90
N THR A 32 4.86 28.62 -12.57
CA THR A 32 4.15 27.42 -12.14
C THR A 32 5.01 26.66 -11.15
N ILE A 33 4.42 26.24 -10.04
CA ILE A 33 5.07 25.49 -8.98
C ILE A 33 4.40 24.12 -8.86
N THR A 34 5.14 23.07 -9.21
CA THR A 34 4.72 21.68 -9.04
C THR A 34 5.41 21.10 -7.81
N VAL A 35 4.62 20.67 -6.85
CA VAL A 35 5.09 19.97 -5.66
C VAL A 35 5.14 18.48 -5.95
N VAL A 36 6.32 17.87 -5.80
CA VAL A 36 6.54 16.45 -6.05
C VAL A 36 6.79 15.76 -4.71
N GLN A 37 5.90 14.87 -4.37
CA GLN A 37 5.90 14.10 -3.12
C GLN A 37 5.85 12.62 -3.48
N PRO A 38 6.99 11.91 -3.62
CA PRO A 38 6.99 10.48 -3.89
C PRO A 38 6.14 9.69 -2.90
N PHE A 39 6.20 10.05 -1.62
CA PHE A 39 5.25 9.66 -0.60
C PHE A 39 4.45 10.87 -0.13
N TYR A 40 3.11 10.81 -0.23
CA TYR A 40 2.22 11.86 0.26
C TYR A 40 2.08 11.78 1.78
N GLY A 41 2.64 12.77 2.48
CA GLY A 41 2.60 12.81 3.94
C GLY A 41 1.18 12.79 4.49
N TYR A 42 0.95 12.01 5.55
CA TYR A 42 -0.36 11.81 6.17
C TYR A 42 -1.43 11.16 5.28
N ALA A 43 -1.05 10.52 4.16
CA ALA A 43 -1.97 9.90 3.20
C ALA A 43 -2.98 8.92 3.83
N ARG A 44 -2.62 8.25 4.94
CA ARG A 44 -3.48 7.29 5.65
C ARG A 44 -4.60 7.94 6.47
N GLN A 45 -4.56 9.27 6.67
CA GLN A 45 -5.59 10.05 7.35
C GLN A 45 -6.46 10.81 6.35
N ASP A 46 -7.03 10.07 5.40
CA ASP A 46 -7.87 10.57 4.30
C ASP A 46 -9.34 10.70 4.68
N LYS A 47 -9.73 10.11 5.80
CA LYS A 47 -11.11 10.11 6.33
C LYS A 47 -11.11 9.98 7.85
N LYS A 48 -12.25 10.28 8.46
CA LYS A 48 -12.50 10.01 9.88
C LYS A 48 -12.91 8.56 10.08
N HIS A 49 -12.26 7.86 10.99
CA HIS A 49 -12.66 6.53 11.46
C HIS A 49 -13.57 6.61 12.68
N ARG A 50 -13.41 7.68 13.46
CA ARG A 50 -14.21 7.99 14.67
C ARG A 50 -14.55 9.48 14.67
N GLY A 51 -15.46 9.88 15.55
CA GLY A 51 -15.76 11.30 15.74
C GLY A 51 -14.56 12.12 16.23
N ARG A 52 -14.47 13.39 15.81
CA ARG A 52 -13.44 14.37 16.24
C ARG A 52 -12.00 14.06 15.81
N GLU A 53 -11.80 13.19 14.83
CA GLU A 53 -10.49 12.96 14.22
C GLU A 53 -10.20 13.99 13.12
N PRO A 54 -8.93 14.36 12.90
CA PRO A 54 -8.53 15.20 11.77
C PRO A 54 -8.63 14.42 10.46
N ILE A 55 -8.70 15.15 9.34
CA ILE A 55 -8.44 14.63 8.00
C ILE A 55 -7.13 15.27 7.53
N SER A 56 -6.01 14.72 8.00
CA SER A 56 -4.70 15.35 7.81
C SER A 56 -4.25 15.35 6.36
N ALA A 57 -4.69 14.36 5.56
CA ALA A 57 -4.42 14.37 4.12
C ALA A 57 -5.05 15.60 3.42
N ARG A 58 -6.24 16.04 3.83
CA ARG A 58 -6.85 17.27 3.33
C ARG A 58 -6.09 18.51 3.81
N LEU A 59 -5.74 18.55 5.09
CA LEU A 59 -4.95 19.66 5.66
C LEU A 59 -3.65 19.87 4.90
N MET A 60 -2.97 18.80 4.50
CA MET A 60 -1.75 18.88 3.70
C MET A 60 -1.99 19.56 2.35
N SER A 61 -3.05 19.19 1.63
CA SER A 61 -3.42 19.85 0.37
C SER A 61 -3.69 21.35 0.58
N ASP A 62 -4.43 21.69 1.62
CA ASP A 62 -4.74 23.10 1.94
C ASP A 62 -3.48 23.92 2.24
N LEU A 63 -2.52 23.35 2.95
CA LEU A 63 -1.23 24.02 3.26
C LEU A 63 -0.41 24.28 1.99
N PHE A 64 -0.32 23.29 1.06
CA PHE A 64 0.40 23.49 -0.20
C PHE A 64 -0.31 24.48 -1.12
N THR A 65 -1.64 24.48 -1.15
CA THR A 65 -2.43 25.50 -1.86
C THR A 65 -2.14 26.90 -1.28
N ALA A 66 -2.18 27.05 0.03
CA ALA A 66 -1.91 28.32 0.69
C ALA A 66 -0.47 28.83 0.46
N ALA A 67 0.51 27.93 0.45
CA ALA A 67 1.91 28.24 0.13
C ALA A 67 2.09 28.71 -1.31
N GLY A 68 1.22 28.28 -2.24
CA GLY A 68 1.23 28.69 -3.63
C GLY A 68 1.58 27.61 -4.63
N ALA A 69 1.38 26.35 -4.29
CA ALA A 69 1.50 25.24 -5.24
C ALA A 69 0.36 25.29 -6.27
N ASP A 70 0.69 25.13 -7.55
CA ASP A 70 -0.26 25.07 -8.66
C ASP A 70 -0.62 23.64 -9.04
N ARG A 71 0.24 22.65 -8.69
CA ARG A 71 0.09 21.24 -9.05
C ARG A 71 0.74 20.35 -8.00
N LEU A 72 0.11 19.21 -7.73
CA LEU A 72 0.68 18.12 -6.94
C LEU A 72 1.05 16.93 -7.82
N MET A 73 2.14 16.25 -7.48
CA MET A 73 2.53 14.98 -8.10
C MET A 73 2.93 14.02 -6.97
N SER A 74 2.37 12.82 -6.97
CA SER A 74 2.66 11.79 -5.97
C SER A 74 2.63 10.40 -6.58
N VAL A 75 3.27 9.43 -5.91
CA VAL A 75 3.30 8.03 -6.35
C VAL A 75 2.47 7.20 -5.37
N ASP A 76 1.66 6.27 -5.92
CA ASP A 76 0.87 5.29 -5.16
C ASP A 76 0.11 5.90 -3.97
N LEU A 77 -0.78 6.85 -4.23
CA LEU A 77 -1.63 7.44 -3.20
C LEU A 77 -2.40 6.35 -2.45
N HIS A 78 -2.37 6.41 -1.12
CA HIS A 78 -3.09 5.48 -0.25
C HIS A 78 -4.57 5.34 -0.60
N ALA A 79 -5.20 6.45 -0.98
CA ALA A 79 -6.58 6.51 -1.42
C ALA A 79 -6.68 7.44 -2.64
N ALA A 80 -7.20 6.94 -3.75
CA ALA A 80 -7.28 7.70 -5.00
C ALA A 80 -8.11 8.98 -4.86
N GLN A 81 -9.12 8.99 -3.98
CA GLN A 81 -9.95 10.16 -3.70
C GLN A 81 -9.16 11.34 -3.09
N THR A 82 -7.96 11.12 -2.54
CA THR A 82 -7.08 12.19 -2.05
C THR A 82 -6.77 13.22 -3.14
N GLN A 83 -6.81 12.82 -4.42
CA GLN A 83 -6.66 13.73 -5.55
C GLN A 83 -7.70 14.86 -5.54
N GLY A 84 -8.91 14.62 -5.01
CA GLY A 84 -9.96 15.64 -4.87
C GLY A 84 -9.77 16.59 -3.69
N PHE A 85 -8.69 16.46 -2.91
CA PHE A 85 -8.39 17.38 -1.81
C PHE A 85 -7.62 18.62 -2.26
N PHE A 86 -6.96 18.56 -3.39
CA PHE A 86 -6.24 19.67 -3.97
C PHE A 86 -7.08 20.28 -5.11
N ASP A 87 -7.28 21.60 -5.08
CA ASP A 87 -8.14 22.28 -6.05
C ASP A 87 -7.49 22.44 -7.43
N GLY A 88 -6.18 22.23 -7.54
CA GLY A 88 -5.42 22.19 -8.78
C GLY A 88 -5.25 20.78 -9.36
N PRO A 89 -4.50 20.65 -10.47
CA PRO A 89 -4.17 19.34 -11.05
C PRO A 89 -3.35 18.47 -10.10
N VAL A 90 -3.69 17.18 -10.03
CA VAL A 90 -2.94 16.17 -9.28
C VAL A 90 -2.51 15.04 -10.22
N ASP A 91 -1.21 14.83 -10.32
CA ASP A 91 -0.64 13.72 -11.07
C ASP A 91 -0.39 12.54 -10.11
N HIS A 92 -1.27 11.54 -10.18
CA HIS A 92 -1.11 10.29 -9.43
C HIS A 92 -0.36 9.29 -10.28
N LEU A 93 0.92 9.11 -9.99
CA LEU A 93 1.80 8.16 -10.64
C LEU A 93 1.71 6.79 -9.96
N TRP A 94 2.04 5.74 -10.72
CA TRP A 94 2.00 4.36 -10.25
C TRP A 94 3.38 3.71 -10.38
N ALA A 95 3.89 3.13 -9.31
CA ALA A 95 5.12 2.34 -9.33
C ALA A 95 4.89 0.92 -9.89
N MET A 96 3.62 0.48 -9.93
CA MET A 96 3.24 -0.87 -10.37
C MET A 96 3.89 -1.32 -11.70
N PRO A 97 3.94 -0.53 -12.79
CA PRO A 97 4.59 -0.98 -14.04
C PRO A 97 6.06 -1.37 -13.83
N ILE A 98 6.81 -0.53 -13.13
CA ILE A 98 8.24 -0.76 -12.86
C ILE A 98 8.42 -2.00 -11.96
N LEU A 99 7.60 -2.12 -10.92
CA LEU A 99 7.67 -3.22 -9.97
C LEU A 99 7.24 -4.55 -10.61
N THR A 100 6.20 -4.57 -11.46
CA THR A 100 5.78 -5.78 -12.17
C THR A 100 6.82 -6.24 -13.18
N ASP A 101 7.49 -5.33 -13.86
CA ASP A 101 8.59 -5.67 -14.78
C ASP A 101 9.78 -6.27 -14.01
N TYR A 102 10.08 -5.74 -12.82
CA TYR A 102 11.10 -6.31 -11.95
C TYR A 102 10.72 -7.73 -11.50
N VAL A 103 9.47 -7.96 -11.04
CA VAL A 103 8.99 -9.30 -10.63
C VAL A 103 9.11 -10.28 -11.79
N ARG A 104 8.65 -9.92 -13.01
CA ARG A 104 8.79 -10.76 -14.20
C ARG A 104 10.22 -11.15 -14.53
N SER A 105 11.18 -10.29 -14.23
CA SER A 105 12.61 -10.58 -14.45
C SER A 105 13.20 -11.57 -13.44
N ARG A 106 12.49 -11.87 -12.34
CA ARG A 106 13.00 -12.66 -11.20
C ARG A 106 12.22 -13.94 -10.92
N VAL A 107 10.95 -13.98 -11.29
CA VAL A 107 10.03 -15.07 -10.94
C VAL A 107 9.31 -15.54 -12.20
N ASP A 108 9.09 -16.85 -12.31
CA ASP A 108 8.19 -17.43 -13.31
C ASP A 108 6.73 -17.05 -12.97
N THR A 109 6.18 -16.13 -13.73
CA THR A 109 4.84 -15.62 -13.47
C THR A 109 3.71 -16.60 -13.77
N SER A 110 3.99 -17.74 -14.44
CA SER A 110 3.00 -18.78 -14.71
C SER A 110 2.50 -19.45 -13.41
N ASN A 111 3.34 -19.46 -12.37
CA ASN A 111 3.02 -20.05 -11.06
C ASN A 111 2.79 -18.99 -9.95
N VAL A 112 2.58 -17.72 -10.29
CA VAL A 112 2.39 -16.66 -9.29
C VAL A 112 0.95 -16.57 -8.82
N THR A 113 0.76 -16.41 -7.50
CA THR A 113 -0.46 -15.88 -6.87
C THR A 113 -0.16 -14.52 -6.28
N VAL A 114 -0.96 -13.51 -6.64
CA VAL A 114 -0.85 -12.19 -6.01
C VAL A 114 -1.66 -12.18 -4.73
N VAL A 115 -1.04 -11.72 -3.64
CA VAL A 115 -1.66 -11.74 -2.31
C VAL A 115 -1.83 -10.33 -1.78
N SER A 116 -3.07 -9.97 -1.46
CA SER A 116 -3.37 -8.76 -0.70
C SER A 116 -3.20 -9.01 0.81
N PRO A 117 -2.48 -8.16 1.56
CA PRO A 117 -2.28 -8.34 3.00
C PRO A 117 -3.55 -8.10 3.84
N ASP A 118 -4.58 -7.53 3.22
CA ASP A 118 -5.91 -7.35 3.82
C ASP A 118 -7.01 -7.21 2.73
N ALA A 119 -8.27 -7.17 3.16
CA ALA A 119 -9.41 -7.03 2.25
C ALA A 119 -9.52 -5.63 1.60
N GLY A 120 -8.86 -4.62 2.15
CA GLY A 120 -8.92 -3.23 1.65
C GLY A 120 -8.14 -3.00 0.37
N ARG A 121 -7.19 -3.88 0.03
CA ARG A 121 -6.28 -3.76 -1.12
C ARG A 121 -6.53 -4.76 -2.24
N ILE A 122 -7.64 -5.49 -2.21
CA ILE A 122 -7.98 -6.51 -3.23
C ILE A 122 -7.96 -5.92 -4.63
N ARG A 123 -8.50 -4.72 -4.86
CA ARG A 123 -8.47 -4.07 -6.19
C ARG A 123 -7.07 -3.80 -6.72
N VAL A 124 -6.15 -3.42 -5.84
CA VAL A 124 -4.73 -3.23 -6.22
C VAL A 124 -4.11 -4.57 -6.59
N ALA A 125 -4.37 -5.60 -5.79
CA ALA A 125 -3.88 -6.95 -6.06
C ALA A 125 -4.45 -7.53 -7.37
N GLU A 126 -5.72 -7.25 -7.73
CA GLU A 126 -6.31 -7.61 -9.03
C GLU A 126 -5.56 -6.98 -10.20
N GLN A 127 -5.22 -5.69 -10.08
CA GLN A 127 -4.44 -4.99 -11.12
C GLN A 127 -3.04 -5.59 -11.27
N TRP A 128 -2.39 -5.95 -10.16
CA TRP A 128 -1.11 -6.63 -10.16
C TRP A 128 -1.22 -8.02 -10.80
N ALA A 129 -2.23 -8.82 -10.44
CA ALA A 129 -2.45 -10.13 -11.02
C ALA A 129 -2.63 -10.03 -12.55
N ALA A 130 -3.47 -9.09 -13.02
CA ALA A 130 -3.66 -8.85 -14.45
C ALA A 130 -2.33 -8.48 -15.16
N LYS A 131 -1.50 -7.66 -14.53
CA LYS A 131 -0.17 -7.28 -15.07
C LYS A 131 0.82 -8.45 -15.05
N LEU A 132 0.74 -9.37 -14.11
CA LEU A 132 1.65 -10.53 -13.99
C LEU A 132 1.19 -11.77 -14.79
N GLY A 133 0.17 -11.64 -15.65
CA GLY A 133 -0.27 -12.72 -16.53
C GLY A 133 -1.65 -13.30 -16.20
N GLY A 134 -2.40 -12.68 -15.28
CA GLY A 134 -3.77 -13.08 -14.96
C GLY A 134 -3.85 -14.29 -14.01
N GLY A 135 -2.82 -14.54 -13.21
CA GLY A 135 -2.80 -15.62 -12.21
C GLY A 135 -3.81 -15.44 -11.07
N PRO A 136 -3.92 -16.42 -10.16
CA PRO A 136 -4.83 -16.36 -9.02
C PRO A 136 -4.57 -15.19 -8.10
N LEU A 137 -5.64 -14.79 -7.39
CA LEU A 137 -5.63 -13.80 -6.34
C LEU A 137 -5.93 -14.46 -5.00
N ALA A 138 -5.19 -14.05 -3.97
CA ALA A 138 -5.50 -14.39 -2.59
C ALA A 138 -5.46 -13.15 -1.70
N PHE A 139 -6.06 -13.23 -0.53
CA PHE A 139 -5.96 -12.17 0.47
C PHE A 139 -5.98 -12.73 1.89
N VAL A 140 -5.40 -11.97 2.82
CA VAL A 140 -5.40 -12.31 4.24
C VAL A 140 -6.62 -11.69 4.90
N HIS A 141 -7.54 -12.53 5.36
CA HIS A 141 -8.68 -12.10 6.14
C HIS A 141 -8.32 -12.05 7.63
N LYS A 142 -8.37 -10.85 8.20
CA LYS A 142 -8.10 -10.60 9.63
C LYS A 142 -9.41 -10.67 10.40
N THR A 143 -9.58 -11.70 11.22
CA THR A 143 -10.72 -11.81 12.14
C THR A 143 -10.33 -11.16 13.47
N ARG A 144 -10.96 -10.05 13.83
CA ARG A 144 -10.86 -9.47 15.18
C ARG A 144 -11.91 -10.12 16.05
N ASP A 145 -11.52 -10.85 17.06
CA ASP A 145 -12.45 -11.27 18.11
C ASP A 145 -12.79 -10.05 18.97
N VAL A 146 -14.00 -9.49 18.76
CA VAL A 146 -14.49 -8.29 19.46
C VAL A 146 -14.73 -8.57 20.94
N THR A 147 -14.82 -9.85 21.32
CA THR A 147 -15.17 -10.28 22.69
C THR A 147 -13.95 -10.50 23.59
N ARG A 148 -12.75 -10.57 23.02
CA ARG A 148 -11.50 -10.84 23.76
C ARG A 148 -10.38 -9.88 23.33
N PRO A 149 -10.28 -8.71 23.98
CA PRO A 149 -9.14 -7.81 23.77
C PRO A 149 -7.86 -8.56 24.16
N ASN A 150 -6.86 -8.59 23.26
CA ASN A 150 -5.56 -9.24 23.40
C ASN A 150 -5.47 -10.76 23.10
N GLN A 151 -6.44 -11.39 22.44
CA GLN A 151 -6.21 -12.71 21.86
C GLN A 151 -5.77 -12.65 20.40
N ALA A 152 -4.86 -13.56 20.04
CA ALA A 152 -4.24 -13.63 18.72
C ALA A 152 -5.30 -13.62 17.61
N VAL A 153 -5.16 -12.69 16.69
CA VAL A 153 -5.98 -12.58 15.49
C VAL A 153 -5.71 -13.80 14.63
N ALA A 154 -6.73 -14.62 14.39
CA ALA A 154 -6.61 -15.71 13.42
C ALA A 154 -6.61 -15.12 12.01
N ASN A 155 -5.43 -15.03 11.40
CA ASN A 155 -5.29 -14.63 10.00
C ASN A 155 -5.60 -15.83 9.10
N ARG A 156 -6.68 -15.77 8.33
CA ARG A 156 -7.06 -16.79 7.35
C ARG A 156 -6.68 -16.31 5.95
N VAL A 157 -5.98 -17.14 5.18
CA VAL A 157 -5.76 -16.92 3.75
C VAL A 157 -6.99 -17.40 2.98
N VAL A 158 -7.50 -16.55 2.11
CA VAL A 158 -8.60 -16.84 1.18
C VAL A 158 -8.04 -16.74 -0.23
N GLY A 159 -8.18 -17.79 -1.01
CA GLY A 159 -7.60 -17.92 -2.35
C GLY A 159 -6.56 -19.05 -2.42
N ASP A 160 -6.12 -19.35 -3.64
CA ASP A 160 -5.18 -20.44 -3.90
C ASP A 160 -3.73 -19.97 -3.75
N VAL A 161 -3.03 -20.55 -2.78
CA VAL A 161 -1.60 -20.27 -2.49
C VAL A 161 -0.76 -21.54 -2.46
N GLU A 162 -1.37 -22.71 -2.64
CA GLU A 162 -0.71 -24.00 -2.50
C GLU A 162 0.26 -24.27 -3.66
N GLY A 163 1.52 -24.55 -3.34
CA GLY A 163 2.56 -24.84 -4.34
C GLY A 163 2.88 -23.67 -5.27
N ARG A 164 2.48 -22.45 -4.92
CA ARG A 164 2.62 -21.24 -5.76
C ARG A 164 3.61 -20.25 -5.18
N ASP A 165 4.21 -19.46 -6.07
CA ASP A 165 5.00 -18.30 -5.70
C ASP A 165 4.07 -17.15 -5.32
N CYS A 166 4.12 -16.71 -4.07
CA CYS A 166 3.21 -15.67 -3.58
C CYS A 166 3.86 -14.29 -3.59
N VAL A 167 3.31 -13.38 -4.40
CA VAL A 167 3.72 -11.97 -4.46
C VAL A 167 2.77 -11.14 -3.59
N LEU A 168 3.24 -10.68 -2.43
CA LEU A 168 2.47 -9.82 -1.55
C LEU A 168 2.60 -8.37 -2.01
N VAL A 169 1.46 -7.69 -2.15
CA VAL A 169 1.40 -6.31 -2.64
C VAL A 169 0.67 -5.40 -1.65
N ASP A 170 1.29 -4.27 -1.33
CA ASP A 170 0.70 -3.20 -0.52
C ASP A 170 1.09 -1.85 -1.10
N ASP A 171 0.38 -0.78 -0.74
CA ASP A 171 0.71 0.59 -1.16
C ASP A 171 1.82 1.21 -0.31
N LEU A 172 2.01 0.73 0.91
CA LEU A 172 2.97 1.27 1.86
C LEU A 172 3.48 0.21 2.82
N ILE A 173 4.79 0.12 2.96
CA ILE A 173 5.45 -0.63 4.01
C ILE A 173 6.09 0.37 4.98
N ASP A 174 5.48 0.55 6.15
CA ASP A 174 6.00 1.40 7.23
C ASP A 174 6.89 0.57 8.18
N THR A 175 6.33 -0.02 9.22
CA THR A 175 7.06 -0.89 10.16
C THR A 175 7.22 -2.33 9.66
N GLY A 176 6.56 -2.68 8.58
CA GLY A 176 6.55 -4.03 8.02
C GLY A 176 5.65 -5.04 8.75
N GLY A 177 4.98 -4.63 9.84
CA GLY A 177 4.17 -5.53 10.65
C GLY A 177 3.08 -6.24 9.85
N THR A 178 2.31 -5.50 9.04
CA THR A 178 1.24 -6.05 8.20
C THR A 178 1.76 -7.08 7.20
N ILE A 179 2.87 -6.77 6.51
CA ILE A 179 3.48 -7.68 5.55
C ILE A 179 4.04 -8.92 6.25
N ALA A 180 4.73 -8.77 7.39
CA ALA A 180 5.27 -9.89 8.14
C ALA A 180 4.16 -10.85 8.63
N GLU A 181 3.03 -10.34 9.09
CA GLU A 181 1.86 -11.14 9.45
C GLU A 181 1.26 -11.85 8.25
N ALA A 182 1.15 -11.18 7.10
CA ALA A 182 0.65 -11.78 5.87
C ALA A 182 1.57 -12.91 5.36
N VAL A 183 2.89 -12.70 5.39
CA VAL A 183 3.88 -13.75 5.06
C VAL A 183 3.70 -14.97 5.96
N ARG A 184 3.57 -14.80 7.29
CA ARG A 184 3.34 -15.92 8.21
C ARG A 184 2.05 -16.67 7.90
N ALA A 185 0.96 -15.94 7.60
CA ALA A 185 -0.33 -16.54 7.28
C ALA A 185 -0.26 -17.36 5.99
N VAL A 186 0.35 -16.84 4.93
CA VAL A 186 0.55 -17.53 3.65
C VAL A 186 1.42 -18.78 3.84
N SER A 187 2.57 -18.64 4.50
CA SER A 187 3.48 -19.76 4.75
C SER A 187 2.84 -20.87 5.61
N TYR A 188 1.97 -20.50 6.55
CA TYR A 188 1.20 -21.47 7.33
C TYR A 188 0.17 -22.18 6.47
N ALA A 189 -0.55 -21.47 5.61
CA ALA A 189 -1.53 -22.06 4.69
C ALA A 189 -0.88 -23.04 3.72
N GLN A 190 0.26 -22.69 3.13
CA GLN A 190 1.04 -23.54 2.24
C GLN A 190 1.50 -24.84 2.95
N ARG A 191 2.04 -24.73 4.17
CA ARG A 191 2.47 -25.90 4.95
C ARG A 191 1.32 -26.83 5.28
N ARG A 192 0.17 -26.31 5.73
CA ARG A 192 -1.02 -27.11 6.02
C ARG A 192 -1.52 -27.90 4.82
N ALA A 193 -1.48 -27.28 3.64
CA ALA A 193 -1.87 -27.97 2.41
C ALA A 193 -0.97 -29.19 2.14
N LEU A 194 0.35 -29.03 2.29
CA LEU A 194 1.30 -30.16 2.15
C LEU A 194 1.05 -31.28 3.17
N GLU A 195 0.74 -30.94 4.41
CA GLU A 195 0.43 -31.93 5.47
C GLU A 195 -0.86 -32.72 5.19
N THR A 196 -1.87 -32.07 4.61
CA THR A 196 -3.14 -32.72 4.24
C THR A 196 -3.05 -33.61 3.02
N GLN A 197 -2.07 -33.41 2.15
CA GLN A 197 -1.80 -34.24 0.96
C GLN A 197 -0.87 -35.40 1.27
N ALA A 198 -0.11 -35.38 2.37
CA ALA A 198 0.70 -36.51 2.78
C ALA A 198 -0.22 -37.76 2.96
N PRO A 199 0.06 -38.91 2.30
CA PRO A 199 -0.74 -40.10 2.46
C PRO A 199 -0.74 -40.46 3.94
N ARG A 200 -1.93 -40.57 4.53
CA ARG A 200 -2.06 -41.08 5.90
C ARG A 200 -1.44 -42.48 5.87
N GLY A 201 -0.25 -42.59 6.44
CA GLY A 201 0.43 -43.86 6.55
C GLY A 201 -0.57 -44.90 7.09
N TRP A 202 -0.70 -46.00 6.43
CA TRP A 202 -1.44 -47.15 6.89
C TRP A 202 -0.95 -47.45 8.30
N GLY A 203 -1.77 -47.18 9.30
CA GLY A 203 -1.60 -47.73 10.64
C GLY A 203 -1.72 -49.22 10.50
N GLY A 204 -0.57 -49.89 10.46
CA GLY A 204 -0.50 -51.35 10.49
C GLY A 204 -1.17 -51.80 11.79
N GLY A 205 -2.29 -52.51 11.65
CA GLY A 205 -2.81 -53.35 12.68
C GLY A 205 -1.85 -54.50 12.91
N GLY A 206 -1.52 -54.73 14.10
CA GLY A 206 -0.88 -55.89 14.66
C GLY A 206 -1.42 -56.12 16.05
#